data_52ec6fdcebcc362b64af9bd1bb2028c3
#
_entry.id   52ec6fdcebcc362b64af9bd1bb2028c3
#
_cell.length_a   1.000
_cell.length_b   1.000
_cell.length_c   1.000
_cell.angle_alpha   90.00
_cell.angle_beta   90.00
_cell.angle_gamma   90.00
#
_symmetry.space_group_name_H-M   'P 1'
#
loop_
_entity.id
_entity.type
_entity.pdbx_description
1 polymer ?
#
loop_
_entity_poly.entity_id
_entity_poly.type
_entity_poly.pdbx_seq_one_letter_code
_entity_poly.pdbx_strand_id
1 'polypeptide(L)'
;MVFTRAEAVADGVSDSELKSLLKRGDHVRLVRGVYADAAELAGWEEDQHRTRVMGVARISNLLVSHISAAVLHGLPVPGGDLTEVHATRLGVGGNRHRSTRHVHSGIVSPEWQTTLEGVYVTTVARTLVDVAKTQPRLAAVTAADAALHRDLCTYEEITDALHSAYRHRGAPRARAALRLADGRAESPGETWTRLALTHPSLPPCELQIEVYDEHGRFVGRADGGYLEHGVLWEYDGQDKYHRLLAPGQTTLDAVLAEKRRESGFTELGWLVVRVDSSDFRVPETLRRRMLDAIARSSRPGWLPPTGSWAVMPRHLSMQRTSLTA
;
A
#
# COMPACT_ATOMS: atom_id res chain seq x y z
N MET A 1 -17.41 17.22 -7.50
CA MET A 1 -18.52 16.25 -7.76
C MET A 1 -18.36 15.67 -9.16
N VAL A 2 -18.64 14.35 -9.37
CA VAL A 2 -18.66 13.72 -10.71
C VAL A 2 -20.10 13.62 -11.18
N PHE A 3 -20.38 14.08 -12.40
CA PHE A 3 -21.75 14.14 -12.97
C PHE A 3 -21.76 13.83 -14.47
N THR A 4 -22.90 13.36 -14.96
CA THR A 4 -23.14 13.13 -16.37
C THR A 4 -23.74 14.37 -17.05
N ARG A 5 -23.68 14.43 -18.38
CA ARG A 5 -24.40 15.49 -19.14
C ARG A 5 -25.90 15.48 -18.83
N ALA A 6 -26.49 14.30 -18.65
CA ALA A 6 -27.93 14.21 -18.38
C ALA A 6 -28.28 14.81 -17.01
N GLU A 7 -27.46 14.54 -15.98
CA GLU A 7 -27.63 15.14 -14.66
C GLU A 7 -27.45 16.66 -14.70
N ALA A 8 -26.41 17.19 -15.37
CA ALA A 8 -26.23 18.63 -15.53
C ALA A 8 -27.44 19.32 -16.19
N VAL A 9 -27.99 18.69 -17.22
CA VAL A 9 -29.21 19.22 -17.89
C VAL A 9 -30.42 19.16 -16.96
N ALA A 10 -30.57 18.09 -16.15
CA ALA A 10 -31.67 17.99 -15.18
C ALA A 10 -31.54 19.06 -14.07
N ASP A 11 -30.31 19.45 -13.71
CA ASP A 11 -30.02 20.52 -12.78
C ASP A 11 -30.09 21.93 -13.41
N GLY A 12 -30.54 22.03 -14.65
CA GLY A 12 -30.77 23.30 -15.35
C GLY A 12 -29.54 23.87 -16.08
N VAL A 13 -28.41 23.18 -16.11
CA VAL A 13 -27.23 23.61 -16.83
C VAL A 13 -27.37 23.33 -18.32
N SER A 14 -27.40 24.38 -19.15
CA SER A 14 -27.47 24.24 -20.60
C SER A 14 -26.15 23.73 -21.20
N ASP A 15 -26.21 23.15 -22.41
CA ASP A 15 -25.03 22.74 -23.15
C ASP A 15 -24.04 23.89 -23.42
N SER A 16 -24.57 25.12 -23.65
CA SER A 16 -23.75 26.31 -23.84
C SER A 16 -23.01 26.71 -22.56
N GLU A 17 -23.67 26.61 -21.42
CA GLU A 17 -23.09 26.87 -20.10
C GLU A 17 -22.06 25.83 -19.72
N LEU A 18 -22.37 24.54 -19.93
CA LEU A 18 -21.41 23.46 -19.70
C LEU A 18 -20.12 23.61 -20.55
N LYS A 19 -20.26 24.02 -21.82
CA LYS A 19 -19.12 24.36 -22.68
C LYS A 19 -18.33 25.55 -22.15
N SER A 20 -19.01 26.57 -21.60
CA SER A 20 -18.36 27.72 -20.99
C SER A 20 -17.58 27.35 -19.74
N LEU A 21 -18.15 26.50 -18.84
CA LEU A 21 -17.52 25.99 -17.64
C LEU A 21 -16.25 25.17 -17.98
N LEU A 22 -16.32 24.31 -18.99
CA LEU A 22 -15.16 23.57 -19.51
C LEU A 22 -14.08 24.50 -20.08
N LYS A 23 -14.47 25.55 -20.82
CA LYS A 23 -13.51 26.51 -21.40
C LYS A 23 -12.81 27.36 -20.34
N ARG A 24 -13.49 27.70 -19.24
CA ARG A 24 -12.90 28.42 -18.11
C ARG A 24 -12.03 27.53 -17.21
N GLY A 25 -12.13 26.21 -17.33
CA GLY A 25 -11.41 25.27 -16.48
C GLY A 25 -12.09 25.02 -15.13
N ASP A 26 -13.33 25.48 -14.93
CA ASP A 26 -14.11 25.21 -13.72
C ASP A 26 -14.49 23.72 -13.62
N HIS A 27 -14.71 23.11 -14.78
CA HIS A 27 -14.98 21.67 -14.92
C HIS A 27 -14.03 21.02 -15.90
N VAL A 28 -13.84 19.72 -15.73
CA VAL A 28 -13.00 18.88 -16.60
C VAL A 28 -13.84 17.73 -17.15
N ARG A 29 -13.63 17.39 -18.41
CA ARG A 29 -14.25 16.22 -19.03
C ARG A 29 -13.42 14.98 -18.74
N LEU A 30 -13.93 14.06 -17.92
CA LEU A 30 -13.28 12.80 -17.58
C LEU A 30 -13.32 11.81 -18.75
N VAL A 31 -14.51 11.60 -19.29
CA VAL A 31 -14.78 10.79 -20.49
C VAL A 31 -15.94 11.41 -21.26
N ARG A 32 -16.30 10.87 -22.44
CA ARG A 32 -17.42 11.40 -23.23
C ARG A 32 -18.71 11.35 -22.43
N GLY A 33 -19.29 12.53 -22.13
CA GLY A 33 -20.57 12.68 -21.44
C GLY A 33 -20.48 12.63 -19.91
N VAL A 34 -19.26 12.60 -19.33
CA VAL A 34 -19.04 12.66 -17.88
C VAL A 34 -18.01 13.73 -17.55
N TYR A 35 -18.29 14.48 -16.52
CA TYR A 35 -17.55 15.65 -16.09
C TYR A 35 -17.29 15.62 -14.59
N ALA A 36 -16.31 16.39 -14.14
CA ALA A 36 -16.04 16.63 -12.73
C ALA A 36 -15.68 18.10 -12.52
N ASP A 37 -15.85 18.58 -11.31
CA ASP A 37 -15.26 19.85 -10.89
C ASP A 37 -13.73 19.76 -10.98
N ALA A 38 -13.08 20.80 -11.46
CA ALA A 38 -11.62 20.81 -11.60
C ALA A 38 -10.90 20.58 -10.26
N ALA A 39 -11.48 21.06 -9.17
CA ALA A 39 -10.99 20.85 -7.81
C ALA A 39 -10.86 19.37 -7.43
N GLU A 40 -11.70 18.48 -7.97
CA GLU A 40 -11.62 17.03 -7.74
C GLU A 40 -10.37 16.38 -8.36
N LEU A 41 -9.69 17.09 -9.24
CA LEU A 41 -8.45 16.66 -9.89
C LEU A 41 -7.21 17.44 -9.39
N ALA A 42 -7.35 18.24 -8.35
CA ALA A 42 -6.26 19.02 -7.77
C ALA A 42 -5.50 18.30 -6.64
N GLY A 43 -5.96 17.10 -6.23
CA GLY A 43 -5.38 16.29 -5.15
C GLY A 43 -4.24 15.39 -5.60
N TRP A 44 -3.94 14.39 -4.77
CA TRP A 44 -2.96 13.35 -5.07
C TRP A 44 -3.37 12.52 -6.31
N GLU A 45 -2.40 11.85 -6.92
CA GLU A 45 -2.65 11.04 -8.14
C GLU A 45 -3.72 9.97 -7.92
N GLU A 46 -3.76 9.35 -6.74
CA GLU A 46 -4.78 8.38 -6.35
C GLU A 46 -6.18 9.00 -6.29
N ASP A 47 -6.31 10.23 -5.74
CA ASP A 47 -7.61 10.94 -5.66
C ASP A 47 -8.10 11.31 -7.06
N GLN A 48 -7.20 11.81 -7.90
CA GLN A 48 -7.51 12.08 -9.31
C GLN A 48 -7.93 10.81 -10.05
N HIS A 49 -7.22 9.69 -9.80
CA HIS A 49 -7.55 8.42 -10.41
C HIS A 49 -8.91 7.90 -9.92
N ARG A 50 -9.19 8.00 -8.61
CA ARG A 50 -10.49 7.67 -8.03
C ARG A 50 -11.62 8.44 -8.73
N THR A 51 -11.45 9.74 -8.91
CA THR A 51 -12.41 10.61 -9.65
C THR A 51 -12.65 10.11 -11.07
N ARG A 52 -11.57 9.71 -11.79
CA ARG A 52 -11.71 9.13 -13.14
C ARG A 52 -12.43 7.79 -13.12
N VAL A 53 -12.15 6.93 -12.15
CA VAL A 53 -12.82 5.63 -11.98
C VAL A 53 -14.32 5.82 -11.75
N MET A 54 -14.71 6.71 -10.84
CA MET A 54 -16.11 7.06 -10.60
C MET A 54 -16.81 7.56 -11.87
N GLY A 55 -16.11 8.37 -12.65
CA GLY A 55 -16.62 8.84 -13.95
C GLY A 55 -16.85 7.74 -14.97
N VAL A 56 -15.93 6.78 -15.06
CA VAL A 56 -16.07 5.63 -15.98
C VAL A 56 -17.19 4.69 -15.51
N ALA A 57 -17.33 4.46 -14.22
CA ALA A 57 -18.35 3.60 -13.64
C ALA A 57 -19.77 4.11 -13.94
N ARG A 58 -20.00 5.43 -13.99
CA ARG A 58 -21.31 6.03 -14.30
C ARG A 58 -21.85 5.70 -15.70
N ILE A 59 -20.98 5.37 -16.63
CA ILE A 59 -21.37 5.14 -18.05
C ILE A 59 -21.06 3.73 -18.53
N SER A 60 -20.66 2.83 -17.65
CA SER A 60 -20.30 1.48 -18.04
C SER A 60 -20.67 0.47 -16.95
N ASN A 61 -21.18 -0.68 -17.38
CA ASN A 61 -21.43 -1.85 -16.49
C ASN A 61 -20.19 -2.75 -16.41
N LEU A 62 -18.98 -2.18 -16.46
CA LEU A 62 -17.75 -2.92 -16.33
C LEU A 62 -17.44 -3.13 -14.85
N LEU A 63 -16.88 -4.30 -14.54
CA LEU A 63 -16.35 -4.59 -13.22
C LEU A 63 -15.03 -3.84 -13.06
N VAL A 64 -14.98 -2.82 -12.21
CA VAL A 64 -13.72 -2.12 -11.87
C VAL A 64 -12.76 -3.13 -11.24
N SER A 65 -11.49 -3.15 -11.67
CA SER A 65 -10.54 -4.20 -11.30
C SER A 65 -9.11 -3.67 -11.29
N HIS A 66 -8.14 -4.52 -10.93
CA HIS A 66 -6.72 -4.20 -10.95
C HIS A 66 -6.41 -2.96 -10.08
N ILE A 67 -5.52 -2.08 -10.55
CA ILE A 67 -5.08 -0.90 -9.79
C ILE A 67 -6.23 0.08 -9.51
N SER A 68 -7.21 0.18 -10.40
CA SER A 68 -8.36 1.06 -10.18
C SER A 68 -9.26 0.56 -9.04
N ALA A 69 -9.41 -0.75 -8.91
CA ALA A 69 -10.09 -1.34 -7.74
C ALA A 69 -9.29 -1.14 -6.45
N ALA A 70 -7.95 -1.25 -6.50
CA ALA A 70 -7.10 -0.99 -5.35
C ALA A 70 -7.28 0.45 -4.85
N VAL A 71 -7.30 1.44 -5.73
CA VAL A 71 -7.56 2.85 -5.38
C VAL A 71 -8.96 3.03 -4.79
N LEU A 72 -9.99 2.38 -5.32
CA LEU A 72 -11.34 2.44 -4.75
C LEU A 72 -11.39 1.85 -3.34
N HIS A 73 -10.68 0.74 -3.09
CA HIS A 73 -10.54 0.13 -1.76
C HIS A 73 -9.63 0.95 -0.81
N GLY A 74 -9.07 2.08 -1.26
CA GLY A 74 -8.18 2.91 -0.47
C GLY A 74 -6.81 2.27 -0.20
N LEU A 75 -6.39 1.32 -1.05
CA LEU A 75 -5.10 0.65 -0.92
C LEU A 75 -4.00 1.48 -1.58
N PRO A 76 -2.85 1.68 -0.90
CA PRO A 76 -1.71 2.39 -1.47
C PRO A 76 -1.06 1.55 -2.58
N VAL A 77 -0.71 2.19 -3.69
CA VAL A 77 -0.11 1.54 -4.86
C VAL A 77 1.12 2.33 -5.36
N PRO A 78 2.15 2.51 -4.53
CA PRO A 78 3.30 3.36 -4.86
C PRO A 78 4.00 2.91 -6.16
N GLY A 79 4.22 3.85 -7.09
CA GLY A 79 4.79 3.58 -8.40
C GLY A 79 3.87 2.77 -9.32
N GLY A 80 2.61 2.65 -8.99
CA GLY A 80 1.58 2.07 -9.86
C GLY A 80 1.21 2.99 -11.02
N ASP A 81 0.81 2.39 -12.14
CA ASP A 81 0.37 3.16 -13.31
C ASP A 81 -1.10 3.56 -13.16
N LEU A 82 -1.34 4.84 -12.85
CA LEU A 82 -2.66 5.44 -12.67
C LEU A 82 -3.15 6.22 -13.91
N THR A 83 -2.50 6.05 -15.06
CA THR A 83 -2.83 6.81 -16.28
C THR A 83 -4.18 6.39 -16.88
N GLU A 84 -4.53 5.10 -16.78
CA GLU A 84 -5.76 4.54 -17.35
C GLU A 84 -6.65 3.92 -16.26
N VAL A 85 -7.96 4.01 -16.44
CA VAL A 85 -8.92 3.28 -15.60
C VAL A 85 -8.96 1.81 -16.02
N HIS A 86 -8.67 0.93 -15.10
CA HIS A 86 -8.69 -0.51 -15.30
C HIS A 86 -10.04 -1.12 -14.90
N ALA A 87 -10.65 -1.85 -15.82
CA ALA A 87 -11.90 -2.57 -15.57
C ALA A 87 -11.90 -3.92 -16.32
N THR A 88 -12.67 -4.87 -15.85
CA THR A 88 -12.84 -6.18 -16.48
C THR A 88 -14.23 -6.28 -17.12
N ARG A 89 -14.26 -6.66 -18.40
CA ARG A 89 -15.49 -7.15 -19.04
C ARG A 89 -15.60 -8.66 -18.76
N LEU A 90 -16.71 -9.03 -18.13
CA LEU A 90 -16.99 -10.44 -17.86
C LEU A 90 -17.29 -11.17 -19.16
N GLY A 91 -16.71 -12.38 -19.31
CA GLY A 91 -16.90 -13.24 -20.46
C GLY A 91 -15.66 -13.36 -21.37
N VAL A 92 -15.85 -14.00 -22.53
CA VAL A 92 -14.80 -14.26 -23.51
C VAL A 92 -14.61 -13.04 -24.41
N GLY A 93 -13.37 -12.60 -24.59
CA GLY A 93 -13.03 -11.48 -25.49
C GLY A 93 -11.57 -11.10 -25.38
N GLY A 94 -11.10 -10.20 -26.24
CA GLY A 94 -9.75 -9.63 -26.16
C GLY A 94 -9.69 -8.37 -25.30
N ASN A 95 -8.53 -8.13 -24.70
CA ASN A 95 -8.27 -6.85 -24.02
C ASN A 95 -8.42 -5.69 -24.99
N ARG A 96 -8.96 -4.59 -24.51
CA ARG A 96 -9.16 -3.37 -25.32
C ARG A 96 -8.57 -2.17 -24.58
N HIS A 97 -7.66 -1.49 -25.23
CA HIS A 97 -7.18 -0.18 -24.81
C HIS A 97 -7.97 0.92 -25.51
N ARG A 98 -8.33 1.93 -24.77
CA ARG A 98 -8.81 3.22 -25.25
C ARG A 98 -8.02 4.29 -24.49
N SER A 99 -7.95 5.51 -25.01
CA SER A 99 -7.13 6.60 -24.46
C SER A 99 -7.26 6.88 -22.95
N THR A 100 -8.31 6.37 -22.29
CA THR A 100 -8.58 6.61 -20.86
C THR A 100 -8.88 5.33 -20.09
N ARG A 101 -8.93 4.17 -20.75
CA ARG A 101 -9.39 2.90 -20.16
C ARG A 101 -8.63 1.69 -20.70
N HIS A 102 -8.19 0.85 -19.80
CA HIS A 102 -7.75 -0.50 -20.10
C HIS A 102 -8.85 -1.51 -19.70
N VAL A 103 -9.53 -2.06 -20.68
CA VAL A 103 -10.57 -3.07 -20.45
C VAL A 103 -9.95 -4.45 -20.63
N HIS A 104 -9.77 -5.13 -19.52
CA HIS A 104 -9.40 -6.54 -19.49
C HIS A 104 -10.60 -7.40 -19.84
N SER A 105 -10.36 -8.59 -20.37
CA SER A 105 -11.39 -9.60 -20.58
C SER A 105 -11.06 -10.84 -19.77
N GLY A 106 -12.06 -11.42 -19.12
CA GLY A 106 -11.84 -12.60 -18.31
C GLY A 106 -13.10 -13.04 -17.56
N ILE A 107 -12.98 -14.22 -16.98
CA ILE A 107 -13.99 -14.77 -16.07
C ILE A 107 -13.58 -14.35 -14.65
N VAL A 108 -14.47 -13.66 -13.97
CA VAL A 108 -14.38 -13.36 -12.54
C VAL A 108 -15.64 -13.94 -11.92
N SER A 109 -15.50 -14.97 -11.10
CA SER A 109 -16.65 -15.62 -10.46
C SER A 109 -17.34 -14.65 -9.49
N PRO A 110 -18.64 -14.82 -9.23
CA PRO A 110 -19.43 -13.88 -8.41
C PRO A 110 -18.86 -13.63 -7.01
N GLU A 111 -18.24 -14.64 -6.39
CA GLU A 111 -17.60 -14.54 -5.06
C GLU A 111 -16.44 -13.54 -5.02
N TRP A 112 -15.85 -13.21 -6.19
CA TRP A 112 -14.78 -12.21 -6.32
C TRP A 112 -15.28 -10.84 -6.77
N GLN A 113 -16.58 -10.60 -6.67
CA GLN A 113 -17.22 -9.36 -7.09
C GLN A 113 -17.99 -8.75 -5.93
N THR A 114 -17.97 -7.43 -5.82
CA THR A 114 -18.70 -6.69 -4.79
C THR A 114 -19.13 -5.32 -5.33
N THR A 115 -19.82 -4.58 -4.51
CA THR A 115 -20.20 -3.19 -4.80
C THR A 115 -19.63 -2.28 -3.74
N LEU A 116 -18.93 -1.24 -4.13
CA LEU A 116 -18.38 -0.21 -3.26
C LEU A 116 -18.83 1.18 -3.76
N GLU A 117 -19.52 1.94 -2.91
CA GLU A 117 -20.07 3.27 -3.26
C GLU A 117 -20.92 3.26 -4.55
N GLY A 118 -21.67 2.19 -4.76
CA GLY A 118 -22.50 2.01 -5.97
C GLY A 118 -21.72 1.59 -7.23
N VAL A 119 -20.41 1.37 -7.12
CA VAL A 119 -19.54 0.92 -8.22
C VAL A 119 -19.33 -0.58 -8.11
N TYR A 120 -19.50 -1.29 -9.22
CA TYR A 120 -19.23 -2.71 -9.33
C TYR A 120 -17.72 -2.95 -9.42
N VAL A 121 -17.15 -3.68 -8.46
CA VAL A 121 -15.70 -3.77 -8.24
C VAL A 121 -15.29 -5.18 -7.83
N THR A 122 -14.04 -5.57 -8.10
CA THR A 122 -13.47 -6.83 -7.56
C THR A 122 -13.28 -6.74 -6.03
N THR A 123 -13.47 -7.86 -5.32
CA THR A 123 -13.15 -7.94 -3.88
C THR A 123 -11.69 -7.58 -3.62
N VAL A 124 -11.35 -7.24 -2.38
CA VAL A 124 -9.97 -6.86 -2.00
C VAL A 124 -8.98 -7.97 -2.37
N ALA A 125 -9.20 -9.22 -1.97
CA ALA A 125 -8.31 -10.34 -2.25
C ALA A 125 -8.09 -10.54 -3.77
N ARG A 126 -9.16 -10.48 -4.57
CA ARG A 126 -9.05 -10.57 -6.03
C ARG A 126 -8.31 -9.37 -6.61
N THR A 127 -8.56 -8.18 -6.13
CA THR A 127 -7.88 -6.95 -6.53
C THR A 127 -6.37 -7.06 -6.32
N LEU A 128 -5.92 -7.56 -5.16
CA LEU A 128 -4.50 -7.77 -4.87
C LEU A 128 -3.83 -8.71 -5.88
N VAL A 129 -4.51 -9.81 -6.26
CA VAL A 129 -4.00 -10.73 -7.29
C VAL A 129 -3.89 -10.04 -8.65
N ASP A 130 -4.88 -9.25 -9.05
CA ASP A 130 -4.87 -8.55 -10.33
C ASP A 130 -3.81 -7.44 -10.37
N VAL A 131 -3.60 -6.71 -9.27
CA VAL A 131 -2.50 -5.74 -9.10
C VAL A 131 -1.15 -6.46 -9.21
N ALA A 132 -0.97 -7.56 -8.48
CA ALA A 132 0.29 -8.30 -8.46
C ALA A 132 0.65 -8.92 -9.82
N LYS A 133 -0.33 -9.20 -10.68
CA LYS A 133 -0.09 -9.66 -12.07
C LYS A 133 0.43 -8.57 -12.98
N THR A 134 0.06 -7.31 -12.74
CA THR A 134 0.21 -6.23 -13.72
C THR A 134 1.11 -5.08 -13.25
N GLN A 135 1.11 -4.77 -11.97
CA GLN A 135 1.83 -3.62 -11.40
C GLN A 135 3.22 -3.98 -10.86
N PRO A 136 4.11 -3.01 -10.58
CA PRO A 136 5.38 -3.25 -9.92
C PRO A 136 5.22 -4.03 -8.61
N ARG A 137 6.25 -4.84 -8.26
CA ARG A 137 6.24 -5.66 -7.04
C ARG A 137 5.98 -4.81 -5.78
N LEU A 138 6.58 -3.61 -5.71
CA LEU A 138 6.39 -2.72 -4.57
C LEU A 138 4.91 -2.36 -4.40
N ALA A 139 4.23 -1.90 -5.46
CA ALA A 139 2.80 -1.57 -5.41
C ALA A 139 1.95 -2.75 -4.95
N ALA A 140 2.24 -3.95 -5.47
CA ALA A 140 1.51 -5.16 -5.13
C ALA A 140 1.67 -5.56 -3.66
N VAL A 141 2.90 -5.53 -3.14
CA VAL A 141 3.17 -5.91 -1.74
C VAL A 141 2.65 -4.84 -0.79
N THR A 142 2.83 -3.55 -1.10
CA THR A 142 2.31 -2.47 -0.27
C THR A 142 0.79 -2.50 -0.16
N ALA A 143 0.09 -2.74 -1.28
CA ALA A 143 -1.36 -2.91 -1.25
C ALA A 143 -1.79 -4.12 -0.40
N ALA A 144 -1.06 -5.24 -0.48
CA ALA A 144 -1.36 -6.43 0.30
C ALA A 144 -1.08 -6.23 1.79
N ASP A 145 0.05 -5.63 2.16
CA ASP A 145 0.38 -5.29 3.54
C ASP A 145 -0.70 -4.40 4.15
N ALA A 146 -1.08 -3.33 3.45
CA ALA A 146 -2.13 -2.41 3.91
C ALA A 146 -3.51 -3.07 4.03
N ALA A 147 -3.85 -4.00 3.13
CA ALA A 147 -5.11 -4.73 3.19
C ALA A 147 -5.15 -5.67 4.41
N LEU A 148 -4.06 -6.38 4.65
CA LEU A 148 -3.91 -7.28 5.80
C LEU A 148 -3.87 -6.50 7.12
N HIS A 149 -3.11 -5.41 7.18
CA HIS A 149 -3.00 -4.55 8.36
C HIS A 149 -4.35 -3.96 8.79
N ARG A 150 -5.21 -3.63 7.82
CA ARG A 150 -6.54 -3.05 8.05
C ARG A 150 -7.66 -4.09 8.12
N ASP A 151 -7.33 -5.37 8.17
CA ASP A 151 -8.29 -6.50 8.19
C ASP A 151 -9.32 -6.43 7.04
N LEU A 152 -8.93 -5.90 5.86
CA LEU A 152 -9.79 -5.82 4.68
C LEU A 152 -9.89 -7.16 3.94
N CYS A 153 -8.95 -8.05 4.15
CA CYS A 153 -8.96 -9.44 3.72
C CYS A 153 -7.97 -10.27 4.55
N THR A 154 -8.08 -11.58 4.47
CA THR A 154 -7.19 -12.54 5.12
C THR A 154 -6.15 -13.12 4.16
N TYR A 155 -5.10 -13.74 4.69
CA TYR A 155 -4.14 -14.51 3.89
C TYR A 155 -4.78 -15.69 3.16
N GLU A 156 -5.81 -16.29 3.76
CA GLU A 156 -6.57 -17.39 3.17
C GLU A 156 -7.32 -16.91 1.93
N GLU A 157 -8.05 -15.80 2.03
CA GLU A 157 -8.76 -15.19 0.89
C GLU A 157 -7.81 -14.80 -0.24
N ILE A 158 -6.61 -14.29 0.07
CA ILE A 158 -5.58 -14.00 -0.95
C ILE A 158 -5.12 -15.30 -1.63
N THR A 159 -4.94 -16.37 -0.85
CA THR A 159 -4.55 -17.69 -1.37
C THR A 159 -5.61 -18.27 -2.29
N ASP A 160 -6.88 -18.20 -1.92
CA ASP A 160 -8.01 -18.66 -2.71
C ASP A 160 -8.15 -17.84 -4.00
N ALA A 161 -7.98 -16.53 -3.92
CA ALA A 161 -7.97 -15.66 -5.11
C ALA A 161 -6.80 -16.00 -6.04
N LEU A 162 -5.61 -16.33 -5.51
CA LEU A 162 -4.48 -16.83 -6.30
C LEU A 162 -4.78 -18.17 -6.98
N HIS A 163 -5.44 -19.09 -6.28
CA HIS A 163 -5.85 -20.36 -6.84
C HIS A 163 -6.87 -20.17 -7.97
N SER A 164 -7.86 -19.29 -7.79
CA SER A 164 -8.84 -18.99 -8.85
C SER A 164 -8.19 -18.38 -10.11
N ALA A 165 -7.06 -17.69 -9.94
CA ALA A 165 -6.31 -17.05 -11.02
C ALA A 165 -5.12 -17.89 -11.52
N TYR A 166 -4.96 -19.13 -11.07
CA TYR A 166 -3.78 -20.00 -11.28
C TYR A 166 -3.32 -20.09 -12.74
N ARG A 167 -4.25 -20.24 -13.69
CA ARG A 167 -3.96 -20.35 -15.14
C ARG A 167 -3.89 -19.00 -15.86
N HIS A 168 -4.10 -17.89 -15.16
CA HIS A 168 -4.08 -16.57 -15.79
C HIS A 168 -2.66 -16.11 -16.04
N ARG A 169 -2.47 -15.36 -17.13
CA ARG A 169 -1.19 -14.70 -17.42
C ARG A 169 -0.76 -13.83 -16.22
N GLY A 170 0.50 -13.96 -15.80
CA GLY A 170 1.04 -13.23 -14.66
C GLY A 170 0.83 -13.89 -13.29
N ALA A 171 0.13 -15.03 -13.19
CA ALA A 171 -0.07 -15.73 -11.92
C ALA A 171 1.23 -16.11 -11.19
N PRO A 172 2.32 -16.57 -11.86
CA PRO A 172 3.58 -16.82 -11.17
C PRO A 172 4.17 -15.55 -10.52
N ARG A 173 4.08 -14.42 -11.22
CA ARG A 173 4.53 -13.11 -10.70
C ARG A 173 3.70 -12.69 -9.50
N ALA A 174 2.38 -12.85 -9.56
CA ALA A 174 1.48 -12.54 -8.45
C ALA A 174 1.81 -13.38 -7.22
N ARG A 175 2.00 -14.69 -7.36
CA ARG A 175 2.42 -15.58 -6.27
C ARG A 175 3.74 -15.15 -5.66
N ALA A 176 4.74 -14.82 -6.48
CA ALA A 176 6.04 -14.36 -5.99
C ALA A 176 5.96 -13.04 -5.21
N ALA A 177 5.12 -12.11 -5.64
CA ALA A 177 4.92 -10.84 -4.96
C ALA A 177 4.12 -11.01 -3.65
N LEU A 178 2.96 -11.66 -3.70
CA LEU A 178 2.05 -11.78 -2.55
C LEU A 178 2.58 -12.69 -1.44
N ARG A 179 3.53 -13.60 -1.72
CA ARG A 179 4.28 -14.33 -0.68
C ARG A 179 5.13 -13.43 0.21
N LEU A 180 5.43 -12.21 -0.23
CA LEU A 180 6.17 -11.21 0.53
C LEU A 180 5.28 -10.34 1.40
N ALA A 181 3.96 -10.50 1.33
CA ALA A 181 3.04 -9.71 2.12
C ALA A 181 3.20 -10.01 3.61
N ASP A 182 3.14 -8.94 4.41
CA ASP A 182 3.21 -9.00 5.87
C ASP A 182 2.40 -7.84 6.47
N GLY A 183 1.21 -8.16 7.00
CA GLY A 183 0.29 -7.16 7.56
C GLY A 183 0.79 -6.44 8.81
N ARG A 184 2.00 -6.77 9.30
CA ARG A 184 2.65 -6.00 10.37
C ARG A 184 3.22 -4.67 9.88
N ALA A 185 3.45 -4.50 8.58
CA ALA A 185 3.87 -3.21 8.03
C ALA A 185 2.68 -2.23 8.03
N GLU A 186 2.82 -1.12 8.75
CA GLU A 186 1.76 -0.14 8.99
C GLU A 186 1.75 0.99 7.93
N SER A 187 2.82 1.10 7.17
CA SER A 187 2.98 2.15 6.15
C SER A 187 3.66 1.66 4.87
N PRO A 188 3.46 2.38 3.74
CA PRO A 188 4.19 2.09 2.50
C PRO A 188 5.71 2.17 2.66
N GLY A 189 6.22 3.06 3.52
CA GLY A 189 7.63 3.21 3.80
C GLY A 189 8.23 2.04 4.55
N GLU A 190 7.51 1.48 5.52
CA GLU A 190 7.89 0.25 6.21
C GLU A 190 7.91 -0.95 5.25
N THR A 191 6.89 -1.10 4.40
CA THR A 191 6.88 -2.13 3.35
C THR A 191 8.12 -2.00 2.45
N TRP A 192 8.43 -0.78 1.98
CA TRP A 192 9.60 -0.53 1.15
C TRP A 192 10.89 -0.91 1.89
N THR A 193 11.05 -0.43 3.13
CA THR A 193 12.23 -0.71 3.98
C THR A 193 12.43 -2.21 4.15
N ARG A 194 11.38 -2.92 4.54
CA ARG A 194 11.40 -4.39 4.69
C ARG A 194 11.82 -5.09 3.39
N LEU A 195 11.26 -4.69 2.26
CA LEU A 195 11.61 -5.27 0.96
C LEU A 195 13.05 -4.96 0.55
N ALA A 196 13.55 -3.75 0.81
CA ALA A 196 14.93 -3.36 0.54
C ALA A 196 15.93 -4.16 1.40
N LEU A 197 15.54 -4.48 2.65
CA LEU A 197 16.33 -5.27 3.60
C LEU A 197 16.16 -6.79 3.41
N THR A 198 15.20 -7.26 2.65
CA THR A 198 15.08 -8.67 2.25
C THR A 198 16.12 -8.98 1.17
N HIS A 199 17.36 -9.23 1.59
CA HIS A 199 18.51 -9.45 0.72
C HIS A 199 19.40 -10.56 1.27
N PRO A 200 20.02 -11.41 0.41
CA PRO A 200 20.86 -12.53 0.87
C PRO A 200 22.05 -12.16 1.77
N SER A 201 22.51 -10.91 1.71
CA SER A 201 23.59 -10.42 2.56
C SER A 201 23.17 -10.05 3.99
N LEU A 202 21.88 -9.97 4.25
CA LEU A 202 21.30 -9.59 5.54
C LEU A 202 20.56 -10.79 6.15
N PRO A 203 20.57 -10.97 7.47
CA PRO A 203 19.71 -11.94 8.14
C PRO A 203 18.23 -11.56 7.95
N PRO A 204 17.28 -12.46 8.22
CA PRO A 204 15.87 -12.11 8.31
C PRO A 204 15.64 -11.04 9.38
N CYS A 205 14.89 -10.00 9.07
CA CYS A 205 14.48 -9.00 10.05
C CYS A 205 13.09 -9.31 10.62
N GLU A 206 12.88 -8.95 11.89
CA GLU A 206 11.56 -8.93 12.52
C GLU A 206 10.91 -7.55 12.36
N LEU A 207 9.57 -7.52 12.45
CA LEU A 207 8.78 -6.30 12.37
C LEU A 207 8.05 -6.03 13.68
N GLN A 208 7.75 -4.76 13.93
CA GLN A 208 6.95 -4.31 15.07
C GLN A 208 7.49 -4.87 16.39
N ILE A 209 8.68 -4.40 16.76
CA ILE A 209 9.42 -4.88 17.96
C ILE A 209 9.08 -3.97 19.12
N GLU A 210 8.39 -4.50 20.11
CA GLU A 210 8.16 -3.83 21.39
C GLU A 210 9.36 -4.05 22.31
N VAL A 211 9.87 -2.97 22.89
CA VAL A 211 11.02 -3.00 23.81
C VAL A 211 10.57 -2.56 25.19
N TYR A 212 11.05 -3.29 26.19
CA TYR A 212 10.78 -3.07 27.61
C TYR A 212 12.09 -2.93 28.38
N ASP A 213 12.11 -2.08 29.43
CA ASP A 213 13.27 -1.94 30.29
C ASP A 213 13.45 -3.14 31.24
N GLU A 214 14.48 -3.09 32.07
CA GLU A 214 14.79 -4.13 33.06
C GLU A 214 13.73 -4.34 34.15
N HIS A 215 12.79 -3.36 34.27
CA HIS A 215 11.66 -3.40 35.18
C HIS A 215 10.35 -3.82 34.49
N GLY A 216 10.42 -4.19 33.20
CA GLY A 216 9.24 -4.56 32.39
C GLY A 216 8.38 -3.37 31.95
N ARG A 217 8.88 -2.13 32.05
CA ARG A 217 8.16 -0.95 31.58
C ARG A 217 8.36 -0.78 30.08
N PHE A 218 7.29 -0.52 29.37
CA PHE A 218 7.30 -0.27 27.93
C PHE A 218 8.11 0.99 27.59
N VAL A 219 9.13 0.84 26.76
CA VAL A 219 10.00 1.91 26.26
C VAL A 219 9.51 2.44 24.93
N GLY A 220 9.17 1.54 24.02
CA GLY A 220 8.69 1.91 22.69
C GLY A 220 8.53 0.71 21.77
N ARG A 221 8.03 0.97 20.55
CA ARG A 221 7.91 -0.02 19.49
C ARG A 221 8.67 0.49 18.26
N ALA A 222 9.63 -0.31 17.81
CA ALA A 222 10.36 -0.05 16.57
C ALA A 222 9.69 -0.74 15.38
N ASP A 223 9.80 -0.17 14.19
CA ASP A 223 9.17 -0.71 12.97
C ASP A 223 9.77 -2.07 12.58
N GLY A 224 11.05 -2.30 12.92
CA GLY A 224 11.67 -3.60 12.77
C GLY A 224 13.12 -3.64 13.25
N GLY A 225 13.78 -4.80 13.05
CA GLY A 225 15.18 -4.95 13.49
C GLY A 225 15.73 -6.35 13.35
N TYR A 226 16.96 -6.47 13.85
CA TYR A 226 17.77 -7.68 13.92
C TYR A 226 18.08 -7.95 15.39
N LEU A 227 17.23 -8.72 16.04
CA LEU A 227 17.22 -8.90 17.51
C LEU A 227 18.54 -9.46 18.04
N GLU A 228 19.08 -10.49 17.36
CA GLU A 228 20.35 -11.13 17.75
C GLU A 228 21.55 -10.18 17.64
N HIS A 229 21.41 -9.08 16.90
CA HIS A 229 22.47 -8.09 16.66
C HIS A 229 22.26 -6.79 17.42
N GLY A 230 21.18 -6.66 18.20
CA GLY A 230 20.86 -5.44 18.92
C GLY A 230 20.61 -4.22 18.00
N VAL A 231 20.06 -4.44 16.80
CA VAL A 231 19.82 -3.39 15.82
C VAL A 231 18.32 -3.25 15.58
N LEU A 232 17.82 -2.04 15.74
CA LEU A 232 16.46 -1.63 15.37
C LEU A 232 16.50 -0.71 14.15
N TRP A 233 15.43 -0.65 13.39
CA TRP A 233 15.24 0.36 12.37
C TRP A 233 13.85 0.98 12.49
N GLU A 234 13.74 2.26 12.15
CA GLU A 234 12.50 3.02 12.12
C GLU A 234 12.42 3.81 10.82
N TYR A 235 11.26 3.78 10.16
CA TYR A 235 10.98 4.58 8.99
C TYR A 235 10.45 5.95 9.40
N ASP A 236 11.20 7.00 9.07
CA ASP A 236 10.80 8.39 9.31
C ASP A 236 10.13 8.97 8.05
N GLY A 237 8.81 8.85 8.00
CA GLY A 237 7.99 9.43 6.93
C GLY A 237 7.76 10.92 7.19
N GLN A 238 8.10 11.79 6.24
CA GLN A 238 7.88 13.25 6.34
C GLN A 238 6.41 13.63 6.62
N ASP A 239 5.44 12.75 6.29
CA ASP A 239 4.01 12.98 6.52
C ASP A 239 3.55 12.74 7.96
N LYS A 240 4.38 12.14 8.83
CA LYS A 240 4.00 11.87 10.23
C LYS A 240 3.68 13.14 11.02
N TYR A 241 4.37 14.25 10.73
CA TYR A 241 4.20 15.52 11.47
C TYR A 241 2.92 16.30 11.13
N HIS A 242 2.26 15.99 10.01
CA HIS A 242 1.05 16.70 9.58
C HIS A 242 -0.27 15.94 9.80
N ARG A 243 -0.23 14.62 10.01
CA ARG A 243 -1.44 13.78 10.04
C ARG A 243 -1.77 13.09 11.36
N LEU A 244 -0.85 13.03 12.34
CA LEU A 244 -0.99 12.16 13.52
C LEU A 244 -0.86 12.86 14.88
N LEU A 245 -1.15 14.16 14.97
CA LEU A 245 -1.29 14.80 16.28
C LEU A 245 -2.61 14.34 16.92
N ALA A 246 -2.53 13.71 18.08
CA ALA A 246 -3.72 13.44 18.88
C ALA A 246 -4.45 14.75 19.23
N PRO A 247 -5.76 14.76 19.43
CA PRO A 247 -6.48 15.94 19.85
C PRO A 247 -5.84 16.58 21.09
N GLY A 248 -5.35 17.82 20.96
CA GLY A 248 -4.67 18.57 22.03
C GLY A 248 -3.15 18.36 22.12
N GLN A 249 -2.54 17.54 21.28
CA GLN A 249 -1.09 17.35 21.22
C GLN A 249 -0.44 18.37 20.30
N THR A 250 0.66 19.00 20.77
CA THR A 250 1.45 19.91 19.94
C THR A 250 2.54 19.15 19.16
N THR A 251 3.03 19.74 18.08
CA THR A 251 4.18 19.20 17.33
C THR A 251 5.41 19.02 18.25
N LEU A 252 5.58 19.92 19.22
CA LEU A 252 6.67 19.85 20.20
C LEU A 252 6.54 18.61 21.10
N ASP A 253 5.32 18.30 21.57
CA ASP A 253 5.06 17.14 22.41
C ASP A 253 5.38 15.83 21.64
N ALA A 254 5.00 15.77 20.36
CA ALA A 254 5.31 14.63 19.51
C ALA A 254 6.83 14.44 19.31
N VAL A 255 7.55 15.53 19.04
CA VAL A 255 9.03 15.52 18.90
C VAL A 255 9.71 15.10 20.21
N LEU A 256 9.24 15.59 21.36
CA LEU A 256 9.80 15.23 22.66
C LEU A 256 9.53 13.75 23.01
N ALA A 257 8.34 13.24 22.70
CA ALA A 257 8.00 11.83 22.87
C ALA A 257 8.90 10.92 22.01
N GLU A 258 9.12 11.32 20.75
CA GLU A 258 10.01 10.61 19.83
C GLU A 258 11.45 10.57 20.35
N LYS A 259 12.00 11.71 20.79
CA LYS A 259 13.35 11.76 21.38
C LYS A 259 13.49 10.91 22.65
N ARG A 260 12.46 10.90 23.51
CA ARG A 260 12.48 10.05 24.72
C ARG A 260 12.50 8.57 24.36
N ARG A 261 11.72 8.16 23.35
CA ARG A 261 11.70 6.79 22.85
C ARG A 261 13.07 6.36 22.31
N GLU A 262 13.68 7.19 21.46
CA GLU A 262 15.01 6.93 20.89
C GLU A 262 16.10 6.86 21.97
N SER A 263 16.07 7.78 22.94
CA SER A 263 16.97 7.74 24.08
C SER A 263 16.81 6.44 24.88
N GLY A 264 15.56 6.02 25.11
CA GLY A 264 15.27 4.77 25.83
C GLY A 264 15.82 3.53 25.13
N PHE A 265 15.72 3.43 23.80
CA PHE A 265 16.35 2.34 23.06
C PHE A 265 17.87 2.35 23.21
N THR A 266 18.49 3.53 23.06
CA THR A 266 19.94 3.69 23.14
C THR A 266 20.48 3.38 24.55
N GLU A 267 19.78 3.81 25.61
CA GLU A 267 20.12 3.53 27.00
C GLU A 267 20.14 2.02 27.32
N LEU A 268 19.24 1.26 26.67
CA LEU A 268 19.20 -0.21 26.76
C LEU A 268 20.23 -0.90 25.86
N GLY A 269 21.03 -0.17 25.10
CA GLY A 269 22.09 -0.72 24.25
C GLY A 269 21.66 -1.03 22.81
N TRP A 270 20.43 -0.72 22.41
CA TRP A 270 19.98 -0.86 21.03
C TRP A 270 20.62 0.18 20.12
N LEU A 271 21.00 -0.23 18.93
CA LEU A 271 21.39 0.67 17.86
C LEU A 271 20.19 0.91 16.94
N VAL A 272 19.74 2.16 16.85
CA VAL A 272 18.62 2.55 15.97
C VAL A 272 19.14 3.10 14.65
N VAL A 273 18.71 2.52 13.53
CA VAL A 273 19.00 2.99 12.16
C VAL A 273 17.75 3.67 11.60
N ARG A 274 17.82 4.98 11.40
CA ARG A 274 16.74 5.75 10.76
C ARG A 274 16.74 5.52 9.26
N VAL A 275 15.56 5.34 8.70
CA VAL A 275 15.31 5.14 7.27
C VAL A 275 14.33 6.20 6.81
N ASP A 276 14.61 6.88 5.72
CA ASP A 276 13.73 7.90 5.15
C ASP A 276 13.54 7.72 3.63
N SER A 277 12.73 8.57 3.03
CA SER A 277 12.41 8.50 1.61
C SER A 277 13.62 8.73 0.69
N SER A 278 14.72 9.32 1.17
CA SER A 278 15.96 9.47 0.39
C SER A 278 16.66 8.14 0.14
N ASP A 279 16.51 7.18 1.06
CA ASP A 279 17.03 5.83 0.94
C ASP A 279 16.39 5.06 -0.23
N PHE A 280 15.17 5.45 -0.62
CA PHE A 280 14.44 4.80 -1.74
C PHE A 280 15.16 4.92 -3.07
N ARG A 281 16.01 5.94 -3.22
CA ARG A 281 16.78 6.17 -4.45
C ARG A 281 17.98 5.24 -4.58
N VAL A 282 18.60 4.86 -3.45
CA VAL A 282 19.81 4.04 -3.41
C VAL A 282 19.72 2.99 -2.30
N PRO A 283 18.95 1.90 -2.49
CA PRO A 283 18.75 0.84 -1.47
C PRO A 283 20.05 0.20 -0.98
N GLU A 284 21.10 0.20 -1.79
CA GLU A 284 22.43 -0.31 -1.43
C GLU A 284 23.06 0.46 -0.27
N THR A 285 22.83 1.78 -0.20
CA THR A 285 23.32 2.60 0.91
C THR A 285 22.67 2.19 2.22
N LEU A 286 21.34 1.97 2.22
CA LEU A 286 20.62 1.46 3.37
C LEU A 286 21.16 0.08 3.80
N ARG A 287 21.30 -0.86 2.86
CA ARG A 287 21.84 -2.20 3.17
C ARG A 287 23.23 -2.12 3.78
N ARG A 288 24.12 -1.28 3.27
CA ARG A 288 25.46 -1.08 3.82
C ARG A 288 25.38 -0.54 5.25
N ARG A 289 24.55 0.47 5.54
CA ARG A 289 24.34 0.98 6.90
C ARG A 289 23.88 -0.12 7.86
N MET A 290 22.96 -0.99 7.39
CA MET A 290 22.50 -2.13 8.20
C MET A 290 23.60 -3.15 8.45
N LEU A 291 24.40 -3.50 7.43
CA LEU A 291 25.54 -4.39 7.58
C LEU A 291 26.58 -3.82 8.55
N ASP A 292 26.89 -2.52 8.45
CA ASP A 292 27.80 -1.84 9.37
C ASP A 292 27.27 -1.84 10.81
N ALA A 293 25.96 -1.68 10.98
CA ALA A 293 25.30 -1.76 12.27
C ALA A 293 25.37 -3.17 12.88
N ILE A 294 25.04 -4.19 12.08
CA ILE A 294 25.10 -5.59 12.47
C ILE A 294 26.53 -6.01 12.80
N ALA A 295 27.52 -5.56 12.03
CA ALA A 295 28.93 -5.88 12.29
C ALA A 295 29.44 -5.40 13.66
N ARG A 296 28.76 -4.46 14.31
CA ARG A 296 29.11 -4.02 15.68
C ARG A 296 28.90 -5.11 16.71
N SER A 297 27.88 -5.98 16.54
CA SER A 297 27.64 -7.11 17.45
C SER A 297 28.72 -8.17 17.40
N SER A 298 29.59 -8.16 16.40
CA SER A 298 30.73 -9.06 16.26
C SER A 298 32.04 -8.48 16.83
N ARG A 299 32.02 -7.26 17.38
CA ARG A 299 33.23 -6.62 17.93
C ARG A 299 33.54 -7.14 19.33
N PRO A 300 34.85 -7.30 19.70
CA PRO A 300 35.21 -7.63 21.06
C PRO A 300 34.64 -6.61 22.06
N GLY A 301 34.02 -7.09 23.12
CA GLY A 301 33.43 -6.26 24.17
C GLY A 301 32.02 -5.76 23.87
N TRP A 302 31.40 -6.13 22.74
CA TRP A 302 30.00 -5.87 22.53
C TRP A 302 29.13 -6.63 23.56
N LEU A 303 28.15 -5.94 24.12
CA LEU A 303 27.16 -6.53 25.00
C LEU A 303 25.77 -6.45 24.32
N PRO A 304 24.96 -7.51 24.41
CA PRO A 304 23.60 -7.46 23.92
C PRO A 304 22.76 -6.40 24.65
N PRO A 305 21.72 -5.84 24.03
CA PRO A 305 20.81 -4.93 24.74
C PRO A 305 20.25 -5.54 26.01
N THR A 306 20.05 -4.71 27.03
CA THR A 306 19.38 -5.09 28.27
C THR A 306 17.87 -4.98 28.18
N GLY A 307 17.14 -5.45 29.20
CA GLY A 307 15.68 -5.48 29.20
C GLY A 307 15.10 -6.70 28.47
N SER A 308 13.91 -6.53 27.93
CA SER A 308 13.20 -7.57 27.17
C SER A 308 12.53 -7.00 25.94
N TRP A 309 12.13 -7.88 25.03
CA TRP A 309 11.41 -7.49 23.82
C TRP A 309 10.35 -8.51 23.44
N ALA A 310 9.32 -8.06 22.71
CA ALA A 310 8.31 -8.90 22.09
C ALA A 310 8.17 -8.52 20.61
N VAL A 311 7.88 -9.50 19.79
CA VAL A 311 7.61 -9.30 18.37
C VAL A 311 6.13 -9.53 18.14
N MET A 312 5.49 -8.62 17.42
CA MET A 312 4.09 -8.80 17.04
C MET A 312 3.95 -10.09 16.21
N PRO A 313 3.06 -11.02 16.60
CA PRO A 313 2.92 -12.28 15.87
C PRO A 313 2.47 -12.00 14.43
N ARG A 314 3.06 -12.72 13.49
CA ARG A 314 2.52 -12.78 12.13
C ARG A 314 1.15 -13.43 12.23
N HIS A 315 0.09 -12.69 12.00
CA HIS A 315 -1.21 -13.30 11.78
C HIS A 315 -1.08 -14.19 10.54
N LEU A 316 -0.99 -15.51 10.78
CA LEU A 316 -0.92 -16.60 9.81
C LEU A 316 -0.24 -16.17 8.49
N SER A 317 1.10 -16.05 8.52
CA SER A 317 1.86 -15.99 7.26
C SER A 317 1.37 -17.13 6.38
N MET A 318 1.23 -16.90 5.07
CA MET A 318 0.99 -17.96 4.11
C MET A 318 1.89 -19.14 4.49
N GLN A 319 1.33 -20.13 5.19
CA GLN A 319 2.07 -21.33 5.52
C GLN A 319 2.69 -21.80 4.22
N ARG A 320 3.95 -22.20 4.29
CA ARG A 320 4.66 -22.87 3.19
C ARG A 320 3.94 -24.18 2.86
N THR A 321 2.73 -24.05 2.36
CA THR A 321 2.04 -25.16 1.73
C THR A 321 2.80 -25.39 0.44
N SER A 322 3.54 -26.46 0.43
CA SER A 322 4.25 -27.01 -0.72
C SER A 322 3.32 -27.03 -1.94
N LEU A 323 3.37 -25.96 -2.72
CA LEU A 323 2.87 -25.98 -4.08
C LEU A 323 3.95 -26.63 -4.95
N THR A 324 4.24 -27.91 -4.67
CA THR A 324 4.87 -28.83 -5.61
C THR A 324 3.73 -29.50 -6.37
N ALA A 325 3.46 -29.03 -7.57
CA ALA A 325 3.06 -29.78 -8.76
C ALA A 325 2.91 -28.79 -9.92
#